data_f7647630cacf97192cbd03284f2d6254
#
_entry.id   f7647630cacf97192cbd03284f2d6254
#
_cell.length_a   1.000
_cell.length_b   1.000
_cell.length_c   1.000
_cell.angle_alpha   90.00
_cell.angle_beta   90.00
_cell.angle_gamma   90.00
#
_symmetry.space_group_name_H-M   'P 1'
#
loop_
_entity.id
_entity.type
_entity.pdbx_description
1 polymer ?
#
loop_
_entity_poly.entity_id
_entity_poly.type
_entity_poly.pdbx_seq_one_letter_code
_entity_poly.pdbx_strand_id
1 'polypeptide(L)'
;TVANGFAYVCNVGGWGLDNTVSVINTTTDAVETTLTVGDKPNSVVVDANGAVWVLTGGFTEYDADWNVVSETAGNLVKIVGNTIEATYAFAVGNHPQDLVIDDAGTTLYYSDGSWSKAVYAFDVNDTALSTTALINRSFYGLGVHGGYVYGTDAVDFTQSGWSYKYTTEGTIIDSVQVGIIPGGYCFN
;
A
#
# COMPACT_ATOMS: atom_id res chain seq x y z
N THR A 1 0.26 -2.96 -11.78
CA THR A 1 0.30 -4.43 -11.84
C THR A 1 -0.46 -4.94 -13.06
N VAL A 2 -0.25 -6.20 -13.44
CA VAL A 2 -0.97 -6.87 -14.54
C VAL A 2 -1.62 -8.13 -14.00
N ALA A 3 -2.89 -8.32 -14.30
CA ALA A 3 -3.68 -9.51 -13.93
C ALA A 3 -4.80 -9.75 -14.94
N ASN A 4 -5.10 -11.03 -15.19
CA ASN A 4 -6.27 -11.46 -15.99
C ASN A 4 -6.40 -10.79 -17.39
N GLY A 5 -5.27 -10.44 -18.02
CA GLY A 5 -5.24 -9.76 -19.32
C GLY A 5 -5.44 -8.23 -19.26
N PHE A 6 -5.39 -7.64 -18.06
CA PHE A 6 -5.50 -6.19 -17.85
C PHE A 6 -4.32 -5.64 -17.06
N ALA A 7 -3.91 -4.42 -17.38
CA ALA A 7 -3.00 -3.63 -16.57
C ALA A 7 -3.81 -2.65 -15.71
N TYR A 8 -3.51 -2.61 -14.42
CA TYR A 8 -4.15 -1.71 -13.45
C TYR A 8 -3.15 -0.62 -13.06
N VAL A 9 -3.52 0.62 -13.31
CA VAL A 9 -2.67 1.80 -13.11
C VAL A 9 -3.33 2.75 -12.13
N CYS A 10 -2.69 2.95 -10.98
CA CYS A 10 -3.12 3.92 -9.99
C CYS A 10 -2.84 5.35 -10.48
N ASN A 11 -3.86 6.19 -10.52
CA ASN A 11 -3.75 7.59 -10.87
C ASN A 11 -3.69 8.42 -9.57
N VAL A 12 -2.49 8.83 -9.19
CA VAL A 12 -2.23 9.53 -7.90
C VAL A 12 -2.58 11.02 -7.96
N GLY A 13 -2.59 11.61 -9.19
CA GLY A 13 -2.89 13.02 -9.38
C GLY A 13 -1.73 13.99 -9.11
N GLY A 14 -0.52 13.48 -8.82
CA GLY A 14 0.66 14.30 -8.58
C GLY A 14 0.46 15.30 -7.42
N TRP A 15 0.66 16.58 -7.66
CA TRP A 15 0.40 17.66 -6.68
C TRP A 15 -1.09 17.99 -6.49
N GLY A 16 -1.95 17.55 -7.44
CA GLY A 16 -3.40 17.64 -7.31
C GLY A 16 -4.00 16.39 -6.67
N LEU A 17 -5.24 16.12 -6.99
CA LEU A 17 -6.01 14.99 -6.49
C LEU A 17 -6.51 14.15 -7.68
N ASP A 18 -6.27 12.83 -7.62
CA ASP A 18 -6.97 11.83 -8.42
C ASP A 18 -7.40 10.68 -7.49
N ASN A 19 -8.44 9.98 -7.85
CA ASN A 19 -9.06 8.94 -7.04
C ASN A 19 -9.39 7.69 -7.87
N THR A 20 -8.67 7.51 -9.00
CA THR A 20 -9.04 6.50 -9.97
C THR A 20 -7.93 5.47 -10.22
N VAL A 21 -8.36 4.30 -10.70
CA VAL A 21 -7.52 3.27 -11.31
C VAL A 21 -7.95 3.10 -12.76
N SER A 22 -7.01 3.28 -13.70
CA SER A 22 -7.22 2.95 -15.11
C SER A 22 -7.01 1.46 -15.32
N VAL A 23 -7.98 0.78 -15.94
CA VAL A 23 -7.92 -0.62 -16.32
C VAL A 23 -7.69 -0.68 -17.84
N ILE A 24 -6.53 -1.18 -18.25
CA ILE A 24 -6.08 -1.21 -19.64
C ILE A 24 -6.06 -2.65 -20.14
N ASN A 25 -6.75 -2.92 -21.23
CA ASN A 25 -6.70 -4.24 -21.88
C ASN A 25 -5.34 -4.42 -22.55
N THR A 26 -4.57 -5.44 -22.12
CA THR A 26 -3.20 -5.68 -22.58
C THR A 26 -3.10 -6.29 -23.98
N THR A 27 -4.23 -6.64 -24.59
CA THR A 27 -4.28 -7.14 -25.98
C THR A 27 -4.53 -6.02 -26.98
N THR A 28 -5.36 -5.02 -26.58
CA THR A 28 -5.78 -3.93 -27.47
C THR A 28 -5.08 -2.61 -27.16
N ASP A 29 -4.34 -2.53 -26.01
CA ASP A 29 -3.69 -1.34 -25.46
C ASP A 29 -4.68 -0.17 -25.25
N ALA A 30 -5.96 -0.49 -25.03
CA ALA A 30 -7.01 0.48 -24.80
C ALA A 30 -7.47 0.49 -23.34
N VAL A 31 -7.88 1.66 -22.83
CA VAL A 31 -8.54 1.77 -21.53
C VAL A 31 -9.92 1.11 -21.64
N GLU A 32 -10.10 0.02 -20.91
CA GLU A 32 -11.37 -0.72 -20.83
C GLU A 32 -12.36 0.00 -19.94
N THR A 33 -11.89 0.41 -18.77
CA THR A 33 -12.69 1.15 -17.78
C THR A 33 -11.80 1.95 -16.83
N THR A 34 -12.41 2.89 -16.11
CA THR A 34 -11.77 3.63 -15.03
C THR A 34 -12.62 3.47 -13.77
N LEU A 35 -11.99 3.05 -12.67
CA LEU A 35 -12.64 2.75 -11.39
C LEU A 35 -12.32 3.86 -10.39
N THR A 36 -13.34 4.40 -9.72
CA THR A 36 -13.15 5.34 -8.61
C THR A 36 -12.94 4.55 -7.33
N VAL A 37 -11.72 4.57 -6.78
CA VAL A 37 -11.28 3.72 -5.65
C VAL A 37 -11.08 4.49 -4.34
N GLY A 38 -11.08 5.82 -4.40
CA GLY A 38 -10.75 6.71 -3.29
C GLY A 38 -9.46 7.48 -3.52
N ASP A 39 -9.26 8.53 -2.76
CA ASP A 39 -8.24 9.55 -3.00
C ASP A 39 -6.81 9.00 -2.87
N LYS A 40 -5.95 9.41 -3.83
CA LYS A 40 -4.51 9.07 -3.85
C LYS A 40 -4.24 7.56 -3.85
N PRO A 41 -4.72 6.79 -4.84
CA PRO A 41 -4.34 5.39 -4.98
C PRO A 41 -2.83 5.29 -5.22
N ASN A 42 -2.11 4.60 -4.32
CA ASN A 42 -0.64 4.62 -4.29
C ASN A 42 0.01 3.25 -4.52
N SER A 43 -0.69 2.17 -4.26
CA SER A 43 -0.14 0.81 -4.36
C SER A 43 -1.17 -0.17 -4.90
N VAL A 44 -0.72 -1.19 -5.65
CA VAL A 44 -1.61 -2.19 -6.25
C VAL A 44 -0.92 -3.55 -6.34
N VAL A 45 -1.57 -4.60 -5.83
CA VAL A 45 -1.11 -5.99 -5.88
C VAL A 45 -2.21 -6.92 -6.37
N VAL A 46 -1.86 -8.19 -6.62
CA VAL A 46 -2.81 -9.23 -7.07
C VAL A 46 -2.72 -10.41 -6.12
N ASP A 47 -3.86 -10.92 -5.66
CA ASP A 47 -3.90 -12.10 -4.80
C ASP A 47 -3.89 -13.41 -5.59
N ALA A 48 -3.78 -14.54 -4.87
CA ALA A 48 -3.76 -15.88 -5.46
C ALA A 48 -5.05 -16.25 -6.22
N ASN A 49 -6.16 -15.57 -5.94
CA ASN A 49 -7.45 -15.78 -6.61
C ASN A 49 -7.61 -14.89 -7.86
N GLY A 50 -6.62 -14.04 -8.15
CA GLY A 50 -6.65 -13.09 -9.24
C GLY A 50 -7.43 -11.81 -8.95
N ALA A 51 -7.84 -11.56 -7.70
CA ALA A 51 -8.39 -10.27 -7.31
C ALA A 51 -7.28 -9.22 -7.20
N VAL A 52 -7.57 -8.01 -7.62
CA VAL A 52 -6.66 -6.87 -7.55
C VAL A 52 -6.98 -6.05 -6.31
N TRP A 53 -5.95 -5.75 -5.52
CA TRP A 53 -6.07 -4.97 -4.30
C TRP A 53 -5.37 -3.63 -4.48
N VAL A 54 -6.07 -2.56 -4.21
CA VAL A 54 -5.58 -1.18 -4.33
C VAL A 54 -5.59 -0.53 -2.96
N LEU A 55 -4.48 0.11 -2.59
CA LEU A 55 -4.41 0.95 -1.41
C LEU A 55 -4.49 2.41 -1.84
N THR A 56 -5.34 3.19 -1.17
CA THR A 56 -5.46 4.64 -1.37
C THR A 56 -5.04 5.37 -0.11
N GLY A 57 -4.30 6.47 -0.26
CA GLY A 57 -3.73 7.20 0.87
C GLY A 57 -4.67 8.19 1.54
N GLY A 58 -5.86 8.45 0.96
CA GLY A 58 -6.64 9.62 1.37
C GLY A 58 -5.94 10.93 1.00
N PHE A 59 -6.56 12.04 1.34
CA PHE A 59 -6.06 13.36 0.99
C PHE A 59 -6.32 14.37 2.12
N THR A 60 -5.30 15.15 2.46
CA THR A 60 -5.43 16.30 3.36
C THR A 60 -5.28 17.58 2.53
N GLU A 61 -6.29 18.43 2.58
CA GLU A 61 -6.28 19.76 1.97
C GLU A 61 -5.88 20.81 3.00
N TYR A 62 -4.99 21.70 2.60
CA TYR A 62 -4.51 22.80 3.43
C TYR A 62 -4.87 24.15 2.83
N ASP A 63 -5.16 25.14 3.69
CA ASP A 63 -5.27 26.54 3.26
C ASP A 63 -3.88 27.20 3.06
N ALA A 64 -3.86 28.49 2.73
CA ALA A 64 -2.63 29.23 2.51
C ALA A 64 -1.78 29.40 3.81
N ASP A 65 -2.37 29.23 4.95
CA ASP A 65 -1.73 29.32 6.28
C ASP A 65 -1.37 27.91 6.85
N TRP A 66 -1.48 26.86 6.01
CA TRP A 66 -1.20 25.47 6.36
C TRP A 66 -2.15 24.86 7.39
N ASN A 67 -3.36 25.40 7.57
CA ASN A 67 -4.38 24.73 8.36
C ASN A 67 -5.10 23.68 7.53
N VAL A 68 -5.44 22.55 8.13
CA VAL A 68 -6.26 21.52 7.51
C VAL A 68 -7.66 22.04 7.25
N VAL A 69 -8.09 22.08 6.00
CA VAL A 69 -9.42 22.51 5.54
C VAL A 69 -10.36 21.32 5.39
N SER A 70 -9.85 20.25 4.80
CA SER A 70 -10.59 18.99 4.63
C SER A 70 -9.65 17.80 4.65
N GLU A 71 -10.18 16.63 4.98
CA GLU A 71 -9.42 15.39 5.03
C GLU A 71 -10.30 14.21 4.66
N THR A 72 -9.80 13.32 3.81
CA THR A 72 -10.46 12.08 3.43
C THR A 72 -9.68 10.87 3.93
N ALA A 73 -10.39 9.77 4.21
CA ALA A 73 -9.78 8.51 4.64
C ALA A 73 -9.13 7.78 3.46
N GLY A 74 -8.04 7.08 3.74
CA GLY A 74 -7.52 6.05 2.84
C GLY A 74 -8.44 4.82 2.81
N ASN A 75 -8.28 3.97 1.79
CA ASN A 75 -9.05 2.74 1.63
C ASN A 75 -8.16 1.58 1.15
N LEU A 76 -8.50 0.36 1.58
CA LEU A 76 -8.08 -0.87 0.92
C LEU A 76 -9.25 -1.36 0.08
N VAL A 77 -9.07 -1.47 -1.24
CA VAL A 77 -10.14 -1.75 -2.20
C VAL A 77 -9.85 -3.06 -2.93
N LYS A 78 -10.84 -3.96 -2.95
CA LYS A 78 -10.80 -5.22 -3.70
C LYS A 78 -11.55 -5.09 -5.01
N ILE A 79 -10.89 -5.45 -6.11
CA ILE A 79 -11.43 -5.42 -7.47
C ILE A 79 -11.44 -6.85 -8.02
N VAL A 80 -12.61 -7.28 -8.49
CA VAL A 80 -12.81 -8.59 -9.13
C VAL A 80 -13.53 -8.37 -10.46
N GLY A 81 -13.03 -8.95 -11.54
CA GLY A 81 -13.65 -8.82 -12.88
C GLY A 81 -13.83 -7.36 -13.32
N ASN A 82 -12.84 -6.50 -13.02
CA ASN A 82 -12.86 -5.06 -13.33
C ASN A 82 -13.99 -4.27 -12.64
N THR A 83 -14.52 -4.77 -11.52
CA THR A 83 -15.49 -4.08 -10.67
C THR A 83 -15.06 -4.07 -9.22
N ILE A 84 -15.40 -3.03 -8.48
CA ILE A 84 -15.12 -2.95 -7.04
C ILE A 84 -16.06 -3.93 -6.34
N GLU A 85 -15.47 -4.91 -5.63
CA GLU A 85 -16.20 -5.90 -4.83
C GLU A 85 -16.33 -5.47 -3.37
N ALA A 86 -15.26 -4.90 -2.80
CA ALA A 86 -15.25 -4.47 -1.40
C ALA A 86 -14.36 -3.24 -1.20
N THR A 87 -14.68 -2.45 -0.19
CA THR A 87 -13.89 -1.28 0.24
C THR A 87 -13.83 -1.27 1.77
N TYR A 88 -12.60 -1.22 2.30
CA TYR A 88 -12.30 -1.17 3.73
C TYR A 88 -11.69 0.20 4.03
N ALA A 89 -12.47 1.09 4.65
CA ALA A 89 -12.03 2.45 4.96
C ALA A 89 -11.14 2.47 6.22
N PHE A 90 -10.05 3.20 6.15
CA PHE A 90 -9.23 3.53 7.31
C PHE A 90 -9.88 4.69 8.11
N ALA A 91 -9.33 4.99 9.28
CA ALA A 91 -9.73 6.19 10.00
C ALA A 91 -9.29 7.45 9.21
N VAL A 92 -10.07 8.52 9.30
CA VAL A 92 -9.67 9.82 8.77
C VAL A 92 -8.39 10.27 9.47
N GLY A 93 -7.44 10.80 8.72
CA GLY A 93 -6.10 11.14 9.19
C GLY A 93 -5.08 10.02 9.08
N ASN A 94 -5.49 8.81 8.72
CA ASN A 94 -4.57 7.73 8.34
C ASN A 94 -4.32 7.77 6.83
N HIS A 95 -3.05 7.86 6.46
CA HIS A 95 -2.60 7.90 5.07
C HIS A 95 -1.81 6.63 4.73
N PRO A 96 -2.50 5.47 4.55
CA PRO A 96 -1.84 4.20 4.35
C PRO A 96 -1.05 4.16 3.04
N GLN A 97 0.05 3.40 3.07
CA GLN A 97 1.00 3.28 1.96
C GLN A 97 1.72 1.93 1.97
N ASP A 98 2.47 1.63 0.92
CA ASP A 98 3.34 0.45 0.82
C ASP A 98 2.59 -0.88 0.90
N LEU A 99 1.53 -1.04 0.11
CA LEU A 99 0.83 -2.32 0.01
C LEU A 99 1.72 -3.36 -0.69
N VAL A 100 1.98 -4.46 0.01
CA VAL A 100 2.66 -5.64 -0.51
C VAL A 100 1.87 -6.90 -0.17
N ILE A 101 2.15 -8.01 -0.87
CA ILE A 101 1.48 -9.30 -0.65
C ILE A 101 2.52 -10.40 -0.50
N ASP A 102 2.25 -11.41 0.30
CA ASP A 102 3.13 -12.56 0.47
C ASP A 102 3.27 -13.40 -0.81
N ASP A 103 4.27 -14.30 -0.85
CA ASP A 103 4.51 -15.17 -2.00
C ASP A 103 3.35 -16.14 -2.28
N ALA A 104 2.54 -16.43 -1.27
CA ALA A 104 1.35 -17.27 -1.40
C ALA A 104 0.16 -16.51 -2.01
N GLY A 105 0.23 -15.16 -2.04
CA GLY A 105 -0.87 -14.32 -2.50
C GLY A 105 -2.08 -14.34 -1.59
N THR A 106 -1.88 -14.53 -0.28
CA THR A 106 -2.97 -14.71 0.70
C THR A 106 -3.00 -13.65 1.78
N THR A 107 -1.86 -12.99 2.05
CA THR A 107 -1.76 -11.99 3.12
C THR A 107 -1.17 -10.69 2.58
N LEU A 108 -1.93 -9.64 2.73
CA LEU A 108 -1.53 -8.26 2.43
C LEU A 108 -0.83 -7.66 3.65
N TYR A 109 0.21 -6.84 3.41
CA TYR A 109 0.86 -6.04 4.44
C TYR A 109 0.91 -4.59 3.96
N TYR A 110 0.68 -3.66 4.89
CA TYR A 110 0.67 -2.22 4.59
C TYR A 110 1.06 -1.41 5.81
N SER A 111 1.59 -0.22 5.58
CA SER A 111 1.72 0.82 6.61
C SER A 111 0.38 1.53 6.75
N ASP A 112 -0.12 1.70 7.97
CA ASP A 112 -1.42 2.37 8.22
C ASP A 112 -1.37 3.89 8.06
N GLY A 113 -0.17 4.47 7.93
CA GLY A 113 0.03 5.90 7.73
C GLY A 113 -0.41 6.78 8.90
N SER A 114 -0.78 6.19 10.05
CA SER A 114 -1.08 6.94 11.29
C SER A 114 0.17 7.59 11.87
N TRP A 115 0.03 8.45 12.88
CA TRP A 115 1.17 9.01 13.60
C TRP A 115 2.10 7.95 14.18
N SER A 116 1.54 6.85 14.67
CA SER A 116 2.31 5.71 15.18
C SER A 116 2.98 4.91 14.08
N LYS A 117 2.50 5.03 12.84
CA LYS A 117 3.03 4.38 11.63
C LYS A 117 3.47 2.95 11.88
N ALA A 118 2.51 2.07 11.99
CA ALA A 118 2.74 0.65 12.18
C ALA A 118 2.44 -0.15 10.92
N VAL A 119 2.97 -1.36 10.82
CA VAL A 119 2.63 -2.32 9.78
C VAL A 119 1.50 -3.22 10.26
N TYR A 120 0.51 -3.41 9.42
CA TYR A 120 -0.63 -4.30 9.63
C TYR A 120 -0.64 -5.41 8.60
N ALA A 121 -1.28 -6.51 8.95
CA ALA A 121 -1.56 -7.62 8.03
C ALA A 121 -3.07 -7.73 7.81
N PHE A 122 -3.46 -8.21 6.62
CA PHE A 122 -4.84 -8.45 6.22
C PHE A 122 -4.90 -9.73 5.38
N ASP A 123 -5.59 -10.76 5.83
CA ASP A 123 -5.86 -11.94 5.01
C ASP A 123 -6.87 -11.58 3.93
N VAL A 124 -6.66 -12.04 2.68
CA VAL A 124 -7.54 -11.72 1.53
C VAL A 124 -8.99 -12.18 1.71
N ASN A 125 -9.27 -13.00 2.73
CA ASN A 125 -10.60 -13.46 3.13
C ASN A 125 -11.17 -12.69 4.32
N ASP A 126 -10.41 -11.78 4.92
CA ASP A 126 -10.89 -10.94 6.03
C ASP A 126 -12.00 -9.99 5.57
N THR A 127 -12.88 -9.66 6.49
CA THR A 127 -14.02 -8.75 6.26
C THR A 127 -13.88 -7.40 6.95
N ALA A 128 -12.79 -7.19 7.69
CA ALA A 128 -12.49 -5.94 8.38
C ALA A 128 -10.98 -5.75 8.55
N LEU A 129 -10.51 -4.50 8.54
CA LEU A 129 -9.12 -4.15 8.84
C LEU A 129 -8.76 -4.53 10.27
N SER A 130 -7.54 -5.05 10.47
CA SER A 130 -7.02 -5.33 11.81
C SER A 130 -6.87 -4.04 12.62
N THR A 131 -7.24 -4.10 13.89
CA THR A 131 -6.98 -3.02 14.87
C THR A 131 -5.68 -3.24 15.64
N THR A 132 -4.99 -4.36 15.42
CA THR A 132 -3.74 -4.72 16.08
C THR A 132 -2.60 -4.66 15.08
N ALA A 133 -1.61 -3.84 15.38
CA ALA A 133 -0.40 -3.76 14.58
C ALA A 133 0.41 -5.06 14.64
N LEU A 134 0.88 -5.53 13.49
CA LEU A 134 1.81 -6.65 13.39
C LEU A 134 3.22 -6.23 13.81
N ILE A 135 3.67 -5.07 13.31
CA ILE A 135 4.99 -4.49 13.63
C ILE A 135 4.78 -3.04 14.07
N ASN A 136 5.11 -2.74 15.33
CA ASN A 136 5.03 -1.39 15.88
C ASN A 136 6.26 -0.56 15.47
N ARG A 137 6.44 -0.37 14.16
CA ARG A 137 7.50 0.44 13.58
C ARG A 137 7.04 1.07 12.27
N SER A 138 7.48 2.31 12.04
CA SER A 138 7.37 2.97 10.74
C SER A 138 8.48 2.50 9.82
N PHE A 139 8.15 2.26 8.55
CA PHE A 139 9.13 2.03 7.49
C PHE A 139 8.95 3.04 6.36
N TYR A 140 10.03 3.27 5.61
CA TYR A 140 10.02 4.10 4.41
C TYR A 140 9.64 3.30 3.17
N GLY A 141 9.80 1.98 3.21
CA GLY A 141 9.33 1.05 2.19
C GLY A 141 9.20 -0.35 2.76
N LEU A 142 8.26 -1.12 2.27
CA LEU A 142 8.00 -2.50 2.66
C LEU A 142 8.34 -3.48 1.53
N GLY A 143 8.61 -4.72 1.93
CA GLY A 143 8.72 -5.88 1.04
C GLY A 143 8.35 -7.15 1.79
N VAL A 144 7.86 -8.16 1.08
CA VAL A 144 7.58 -9.49 1.64
C VAL A 144 8.13 -10.54 0.69
N HIS A 145 8.89 -11.48 1.22
CA HIS A 145 9.42 -12.60 0.45
C HIS A 145 9.95 -13.71 1.34
N GLY A 146 9.83 -14.98 0.91
CA GLY A 146 10.39 -16.13 1.59
C GLY A 146 9.84 -16.35 3.01
N GLY A 147 8.62 -15.90 3.32
CA GLY A 147 8.01 -15.98 4.64
C GLY A 147 8.52 -14.90 5.62
N TYR A 148 9.06 -13.78 5.12
CA TYR A 148 9.54 -12.67 5.93
C TYR A 148 9.01 -11.34 5.44
N VAL A 149 8.78 -10.42 6.39
CA VAL A 149 8.49 -9.01 6.12
C VAL A 149 9.76 -8.20 6.27
N TYR A 150 10.01 -7.34 5.30
CA TYR A 150 11.17 -6.47 5.26
C TYR A 150 10.71 -5.01 5.30
N GLY A 151 11.42 -4.18 6.06
CA GLY A 151 11.13 -2.75 6.13
C GLY A 151 12.39 -1.92 6.08
N THR A 152 12.39 -0.84 5.30
CA THR A 152 13.49 0.12 5.23
C THR A 152 13.24 1.30 6.16
N ASP A 153 14.31 1.83 6.74
CA ASP A 153 14.30 3.03 7.57
C ASP A 153 15.30 4.04 6.99
N ALA A 154 14.80 5.18 6.55
CA ALA A 154 15.60 6.26 5.97
C ALA A 154 16.24 7.18 7.02
N VAL A 155 16.01 6.91 8.32
CA VAL A 155 16.52 7.67 9.46
C VAL A 155 16.15 9.17 9.34
N ASP A 156 17.10 10.00 8.96
CA ASP A 156 16.97 11.46 8.81
C ASP A 156 17.17 11.93 7.36
N PHE A 157 17.15 10.99 6.40
CA PHE A 157 17.38 11.24 4.96
C PHE A 157 18.78 11.74 4.59
N THR A 158 19.70 11.80 5.53
CA THR A 158 21.09 12.26 5.31
C THR A 158 22.13 11.22 5.66
N GLN A 159 21.80 10.33 6.58
CA GLN A 159 22.65 9.23 7.03
C GLN A 159 22.31 7.92 6.32
N SER A 160 23.21 6.94 6.46
CA SER A 160 22.95 5.55 6.05
C SER A 160 21.74 5.01 6.80
N GLY A 161 20.79 4.48 6.04
CA GLY A 161 19.58 3.88 6.56
C GLY A 161 19.77 2.43 7.01
N TRP A 162 18.67 1.79 7.31
CA TRP A 162 18.62 0.40 7.76
C TRP A 162 17.61 -0.40 6.96
N SER A 163 17.90 -1.69 6.80
CA SER A 163 16.93 -2.72 6.39
C SER A 163 16.71 -3.66 7.56
N TYR A 164 15.44 -3.90 7.87
CA TYR A 164 14.99 -4.79 8.94
C TYR A 164 14.31 -6.00 8.35
N LYS A 165 14.47 -7.15 9.00
CA LYS A 165 13.82 -8.41 8.65
C LYS A 165 13.00 -8.92 9.84
N TYR A 166 11.74 -9.26 9.59
CA TYR A 166 10.79 -9.77 10.57
C TYR A 166 10.20 -11.10 10.10
N THR A 167 9.73 -11.92 11.03
CA THR A 167 8.82 -13.02 10.69
C THR A 167 7.44 -12.46 10.28
N THR A 168 6.60 -13.29 9.68
CA THR A 168 5.21 -12.95 9.36
C THR A 168 4.32 -12.75 10.60
N GLU A 169 4.80 -13.12 11.80
CA GLU A 169 4.18 -12.84 13.10
C GLU A 169 4.69 -11.55 13.75
N GLY A 170 5.55 -10.78 13.05
CA GLY A 170 6.03 -9.47 13.51
C GLY A 170 7.23 -9.53 14.47
N THR A 171 7.90 -10.69 14.59
CA THR A 171 9.12 -10.82 15.41
C THR A 171 10.35 -10.41 14.60
N ILE A 172 11.16 -9.49 15.12
CA ILE A 172 12.41 -9.08 14.49
C ILE A 172 13.42 -10.23 14.44
N ILE A 173 14.02 -10.44 13.27
CA ILE A 173 15.05 -11.47 13.04
C ILE A 173 16.43 -10.85 12.94
N ASP A 174 16.56 -9.77 12.12
CA ASP A 174 17.84 -9.17 11.80
C ASP A 174 17.68 -7.72 11.35
N SER A 175 18.77 -6.98 11.32
CA SER A 175 18.87 -5.67 10.72
C SER A 175 20.26 -5.43 10.16
N VAL A 176 20.34 -4.74 9.04
CA VAL A 176 21.59 -4.39 8.39
C VAL A 176 21.59 -2.93 7.97
N GLN A 177 22.71 -2.25 8.18
CA GLN A 177 22.88 -0.89 7.70
C GLN A 177 23.07 -0.91 6.18
N VAL A 178 22.38 -0.02 5.50
CA VAL A 178 22.38 0.12 4.03
C VAL A 178 22.71 1.57 3.62
N GLY A 179 22.55 1.90 2.35
CA GLY A 179 22.78 3.27 1.86
C GLY A 179 21.78 4.30 2.38
N ILE A 180 21.95 5.55 1.93
CA ILE A 180 21.07 6.67 2.29
C ILE A 180 19.71 6.50 1.58
N ILE A 181 18.61 6.73 2.29
CA ILE A 181 17.23 6.68 1.80
C ILE A 181 16.93 5.35 1.07
N PRO A 182 17.02 4.19 1.76
CA PRO A 182 16.66 2.92 1.15
C PRO A 182 15.14 2.88 0.89
N GLY A 183 14.72 2.83 -0.39
CA GLY A 183 13.33 3.06 -0.80
C GLY A 183 12.49 1.80 -1.04
N GLY A 184 13.08 0.61 -1.09
CA GLY A 184 12.31 -0.61 -1.37
C GLY A 184 13.19 -1.83 -1.63
N TYR A 185 12.51 -2.92 -2.00
CA TYR A 185 13.13 -4.24 -2.21
C TYR A 185 12.83 -4.76 -3.61
N CYS A 186 13.79 -5.53 -4.14
CA CYS A 186 13.59 -6.39 -5.29
C CYS A 186 14.05 -7.80 -4.91
N PHE A 187 13.18 -8.76 -5.07
CA PHE A 187 13.47 -10.17 -4.78
C PHE A 187 13.57 -10.96 -6.08
N ASN A 188 14.44 -11.99 -6.11
CA ASN A 188 14.68 -12.86 -7.27
C ASN A 188 14.22 -14.29 -6.96
#